data_d53b903e291adeddcd43c3718c32e2bb
#
_entry.id   d53b903e291adeddcd43c3718c32e2bb
#
_cell.length_a   1.000
_cell.length_b   1.000
_cell.length_c   1.000
_cell.angle_alpha   90.00
_cell.angle_beta   90.00
_cell.angle_gamma   90.00
#
_symmetry.space_group_name_H-M   'P 1'
#
loop_
_entity.id
_entity.type
_entity.pdbx_description
1 polymer ?
#
loop_
_entity_poly.entity_id
_entity_poly.type
_entity_poly.pdbx_seq_one_letter_code
_entity_poly.pdbx_strand_id
1 'polypeptide(L)'
;MVREKDWLSQIYMKQQLCWMDKTLLQTGCKQNSDLPLLSETYDLVSAGELKRIVERKKLMLGYDHGRLIGFVGEHLEGSMGLLYVFHKFRRKGYGAALEKSMIAKTLEEGYIPFGQVEKNNHASMQLQKKIGMTTSEQLICWMWK
;
A
#
# COMPACT_ATOMS: atom_id res chain seq x y z
N MET A 1 22.19 18.10 1.93
CA MET A 1 22.51 16.87 1.18
C MET A 1 21.22 16.41 0.50
N VAL A 2 21.21 16.42 -0.82
CA VAL A 2 20.07 15.93 -1.60
C VAL A 2 20.17 14.42 -1.66
N ARG A 3 19.13 13.70 -1.22
CA ARG A 3 19.06 12.26 -1.44
C ARG A 3 18.19 12.00 -2.67
N GLU A 4 18.77 11.35 -3.64
CA GLU A 4 18.10 10.91 -4.86
C GLU A 4 17.70 9.44 -4.68
N LYS A 5 16.43 9.13 -4.90
CA LYS A 5 15.98 7.75 -5.06
C LYS A 5 15.33 7.61 -6.42
N ASP A 6 15.86 6.72 -7.24
CA ASP A 6 15.25 6.33 -8.50
C ASP A 6 14.03 5.46 -8.24
N TRP A 7 12.85 6.01 -8.48
CA TRP A 7 11.60 5.26 -8.38
C TRP A 7 11.14 4.84 -9.77
N LEU A 8 10.79 3.59 -9.89
CA LEU A 8 10.08 3.14 -11.08
C LEU A 8 8.65 3.66 -11.07
N SER A 9 8.32 4.31 -12.16
CA SER A 9 7.06 4.57 -12.83
C SER A 9 5.75 4.21 -12.15
N GLN A 10 4.78 5.07 -12.38
CA GLN A 10 3.39 4.87 -12.01
C GLN A 10 2.86 3.54 -12.54
N ILE A 11 2.30 2.76 -11.66
CA ILE A 11 1.66 1.50 -11.95
C ILE A 11 0.16 1.76 -11.95
N TYR A 12 -0.52 1.49 -13.07
CA TYR A 12 -1.95 1.73 -13.22
C TYR A 12 -2.70 0.42 -13.27
N MET A 13 -3.93 0.43 -12.79
CA MET A 13 -4.88 -0.61 -13.11
C MET A 13 -5.81 -0.12 -14.22
N LYS A 14 -5.70 -0.69 -15.44
CA LYS A 14 -6.79 -0.63 -16.41
C LYS A 14 -7.94 -1.49 -15.89
N GLN A 15 -9.14 -0.91 -15.87
CA GLN A 15 -10.36 -1.54 -15.40
C GLN A 15 -10.47 -3.00 -15.89
N GLN A 16 -10.21 -3.91 -15.00
CA GLN A 16 -10.73 -5.27 -15.09
C GLN A 16 -11.01 -5.73 -13.66
N LEU A 17 -12.28 -5.67 -13.29
CA LEU A 17 -12.80 -6.20 -12.03
C LEU A 17 -12.47 -7.69 -11.96
N CYS A 18 -11.37 -8.01 -11.35
CA CYS A 18 -11.10 -9.37 -10.95
C CYS A 18 -11.88 -9.63 -9.65
N TRP A 19 -12.84 -10.54 -9.70
CA TRP A 19 -13.63 -10.98 -8.56
C TRP A 19 -12.73 -11.40 -7.43
N MET A 20 -12.77 -10.64 -6.34
CA MET A 20 -12.07 -11.01 -5.12
C MET A 20 -12.91 -12.00 -4.34
N ASP A 21 -12.29 -13.10 -3.97
CA ASP A 21 -12.80 -13.97 -2.91
C ASP A 21 -12.82 -13.17 -1.60
N LYS A 22 -14.03 -12.76 -1.19
CA LYS A 22 -14.26 -11.87 -0.04
C LYS A 22 -14.05 -12.56 1.33
N THR A 23 -13.53 -13.77 1.33
CA THR A 23 -13.72 -14.69 2.46
C THR A 23 -12.70 -14.55 3.60
N LEU A 24 -11.61 -13.79 3.48
CA LEU A 24 -10.52 -13.93 4.46
C LEU A 24 -9.97 -12.64 5.08
N LEU A 25 -10.33 -11.45 4.61
CA LEU A 25 -9.76 -10.21 5.16
C LEU A 25 -10.86 -9.25 5.63
N GLN A 26 -10.97 -9.09 6.92
CA GLN A 26 -11.66 -7.93 7.49
C GLN A 26 -10.73 -6.74 7.39
N THR A 27 -11.04 -5.81 6.46
CA THR A 27 -10.32 -4.54 6.34
C THR A 27 -11.13 -3.45 7.02
N GLY A 28 -10.48 -2.66 7.84
CA GLY A 28 -11.11 -1.53 8.51
C GLY A 28 -10.11 -0.39 8.69
N CYS A 29 -10.59 0.83 8.56
CA CYS A 29 -9.85 2.02 8.99
C CYS A 29 -10.06 2.15 10.50
N LYS A 30 -9.09 1.82 11.32
CA LYS A 30 -9.16 2.05 12.76
C LYS A 30 -8.52 3.37 13.16
N GLN A 31 -8.95 3.87 14.31
CA GLN A 31 -8.62 5.19 14.83
C GLN A 31 -7.19 5.24 15.41
N ASN A 32 -6.81 6.41 15.88
CA ASN A 32 -5.49 6.80 16.43
C ASN A 32 -4.84 5.85 17.47
N SER A 33 -5.53 4.82 17.97
CA SER A 33 -5.00 3.87 18.97
C SER A 33 -3.88 2.97 18.42
N ASP A 34 -3.83 2.77 17.10
CA ASP A 34 -2.84 1.87 16.48
C ASP A 34 -1.59 2.60 15.97
N LEU A 35 -1.57 3.94 16.07
CA LEU A 35 -0.47 4.79 15.60
C LEU A 35 0.90 4.43 16.19
N PRO A 36 1.06 4.14 17.50
CA PRO A 36 2.37 3.79 18.04
C PRO A 36 2.94 2.53 17.41
N LEU A 37 2.12 1.50 17.24
CA LEU A 37 2.53 0.24 16.61
C LEU A 37 2.92 0.45 15.13
N LEU A 38 2.17 1.29 14.43
CA LEU A 38 2.44 1.59 13.02
C LEU A 38 3.73 2.37 12.85
N SER A 39 3.98 3.37 13.70
CA SER A 39 5.20 4.20 13.63
C SER A 39 6.47 3.43 14.03
N GLU A 40 6.38 2.47 14.94
CA GLU A 40 7.49 1.57 15.28
C GLU A 40 7.78 0.54 14.17
N THR A 41 6.78 0.20 13.39
CA THR A 41 6.85 -0.87 12.41
C THR A 41 7.26 -0.38 11.01
N TYR A 42 6.94 0.87 10.69
CA TYR A 42 7.13 1.42 9.35
C TYR A 42 7.89 2.75 9.42
N ASP A 43 9.16 2.72 9.05
CA ASP A 43 10.11 3.83 9.16
C ASP A 43 10.26 4.67 7.86
N LEU A 44 9.52 4.31 6.80
CA LEU A 44 9.63 4.99 5.50
C LEU A 44 8.86 6.31 5.43
N VAL A 45 7.98 6.58 6.39
CA VAL A 45 7.25 7.85 6.51
C VAL A 45 7.41 8.43 7.91
N SER A 46 7.37 9.75 8.03
CA SER A 46 7.42 10.40 9.33
C SER A 46 6.16 10.13 10.16
N ALA A 47 6.29 10.16 11.48
CA ALA A 47 5.14 10.01 12.40
C ALA A 47 4.04 11.05 12.12
N GLY A 48 4.41 12.28 11.74
CA GLY A 48 3.47 13.34 11.40
C GLY A 48 2.72 13.06 10.09
N GLU A 49 3.38 12.45 9.11
CA GLU A 49 2.74 12.02 7.86
C GLU A 49 1.80 10.85 8.10
N LEU A 50 2.26 9.85 8.84
CA LEU A 50 1.44 8.69 9.20
C LEU A 50 0.16 9.12 9.94
N LYS A 51 0.27 10.04 10.89
CA LYS A 51 -0.88 10.62 11.59
C LYS A 51 -1.88 11.23 10.61
N ARG A 52 -1.42 12.05 9.66
CA ARG A 52 -2.30 12.66 8.64
C ARG A 52 -2.97 11.63 7.73
N ILE A 53 -2.27 10.57 7.37
CA ILE A 53 -2.83 9.46 6.57
C ILE A 53 -3.95 8.76 7.34
N VAL A 54 -3.76 8.49 8.63
CA VAL A 54 -4.79 7.88 9.49
C VAL A 54 -5.99 8.80 9.68
N GLU A 55 -5.77 10.08 9.95
CA GLU A 55 -6.83 11.10 10.10
C GLU A 55 -7.68 11.22 8.83
N ARG A 56 -7.07 11.09 7.66
CA ARG A 56 -7.75 11.09 6.35
C ARG A 56 -8.39 9.75 5.98
N LYS A 57 -8.35 8.76 6.87
CA LYS A 57 -8.87 7.40 6.63
C LYS A 57 -8.25 6.72 5.39
N LYS A 58 -6.99 7.04 5.11
CA LYS A 58 -6.22 6.51 3.98
C LYS A 58 -5.35 5.31 4.35
N LEU A 59 -5.57 4.73 5.52
CA LEU A 59 -4.91 3.51 6.00
C LEU A 59 -5.95 2.43 6.25
N MET A 60 -5.67 1.22 5.77
CA MET A 60 -6.48 0.02 6.00
C MET A 60 -5.65 -0.99 6.78
N LEU A 61 -6.24 -1.52 7.86
CA LEU A 61 -5.65 -2.60 8.65
C LEU A 61 -6.24 -3.94 8.20
N GLY A 62 -5.42 -4.95 8.04
CA GLY A 62 -5.85 -6.29 7.68
C GLY A 62 -5.86 -7.23 8.87
N TYR A 63 -6.93 -8.00 9.01
CA TYR A 63 -7.09 -8.98 10.08
C TYR A 63 -7.39 -10.36 9.50
N ASP A 64 -6.81 -11.38 10.08
CA ASP A 64 -7.13 -12.78 9.83
C ASP A 64 -7.46 -13.47 11.14
N HIS A 65 -8.69 -14.03 11.25
CA HIS A 65 -9.21 -14.62 12.48
C HIS A 65 -8.99 -13.71 13.71
N GLY A 66 -9.30 -12.41 13.58
CA GLY A 66 -9.14 -11.42 14.64
C GLY A 66 -7.71 -11.00 14.94
N ARG A 67 -6.71 -11.52 14.25
CA ARG A 67 -5.29 -11.15 14.41
C ARG A 67 -4.89 -10.13 13.37
N LEU A 68 -4.28 -9.03 13.79
CA LEU A 68 -3.70 -8.05 12.89
C LEU A 68 -2.54 -8.68 12.11
N ILE A 69 -2.67 -8.71 10.77
CA ILE A 69 -1.69 -9.34 9.87
C ILE A 69 -0.80 -8.32 9.16
N GLY A 70 -1.27 -7.09 9.03
CA GLY A 70 -0.57 -6.03 8.32
C GLY A 70 -1.46 -4.85 8.01
N PHE A 71 -0.96 -3.97 7.19
CA PHE A 71 -1.69 -2.77 6.75
C PHE A 71 -1.27 -2.34 5.34
N VAL A 72 -2.08 -1.49 4.74
CA VAL A 72 -1.83 -0.83 3.45
C VAL A 72 -2.43 0.56 3.50
N GLY A 73 -1.85 1.52 2.81
CA GLY A 73 -2.35 2.88 2.80
C GLY A 73 -2.03 3.65 1.53
N GLU A 74 -2.57 4.86 1.46
CA GLU A 74 -2.23 5.85 0.45
C GLU A 74 -1.33 6.92 1.07
N HIS A 75 -0.30 7.32 0.33
CA HIS A 75 0.45 8.52 0.64
C HIS A 75 -0.39 9.79 0.45
N LEU A 76 0.10 10.92 0.93
CA LEU A 76 -0.67 12.18 0.89
C LEU A 76 -0.95 12.66 -0.54
N GLU A 77 -0.10 12.29 -1.50
CA GLU A 77 -0.28 12.58 -2.93
C GLU A 77 -1.19 11.57 -3.65
N GLY A 78 -1.71 10.57 -2.94
CA GLY A 78 -2.69 9.61 -3.46
C GLY A 78 -2.11 8.32 -4.02
N SER A 79 -0.78 8.14 -4.05
CA SER A 79 -0.20 6.87 -4.46
C SER A 79 -0.44 5.79 -3.41
N MET A 80 -0.80 4.59 -3.85
CA MET A 80 -0.86 3.43 -2.98
C MET A 80 0.56 3.03 -2.55
N GLY A 81 0.71 2.74 -1.27
CA GLY A 81 1.97 2.36 -0.68
C GLY A 81 1.75 1.91 0.75
N LEU A 82 2.71 2.15 1.62
CA LEU A 82 2.59 1.81 3.04
C LEU A 82 2.19 0.34 3.27
N LEU A 83 2.48 -0.54 2.30
CA LEU A 83 2.16 -1.96 2.43
C LEU A 83 3.13 -2.63 3.40
N TYR A 84 2.61 -3.15 4.47
CA TYR A 84 3.37 -3.93 5.44
C TYR A 84 2.61 -5.17 5.88
N VAL A 85 3.29 -6.30 5.86
CA VAL A 85 2.82 -7.57 6.42
C VAL A 85 3.77 -7.99 7.54
N PHE A 86 3.25 -8.23 8.73
CA PHE A 86 4.07 -8.69 9.85
C PHE A 86 4.81 -9.96 9.51
N HIS A 87 6.06 -10.08 9.94
CA HIS A 87 6.99 -11.14 9.52
C HIS A 87 6.39 -12.55 9.59
N LYS A 88 5.71 -12.87 10.70
CA LYS A 88 5.06 -14.18 10.92
C LYS A 88 3.93 -14.52 9.94
N PHE A 89 3.43 -13.52 9.22
CA PHE A 89 2.33 -13.67 8.26
C PHE A 89 2.78 -13.55 6.80
N ARG A 90 4.06 -13.30 6.55
CA ARG A 90 4.60 -13.18 5.19
C ARG A 90 4.52 -14.49 4.43
N ARG A 91 4.61 -14.41 3.10
CA ARG A 91 4.60 -15.55 2.16
C ARG A 91 3.30 -16.36 2.15
N LYS A 92 2.21 -15.81 2.66
CA LYS A 92 0.88 -16.43 2.71
C LYS A 92 -0.17 -15.72 1.83
N GLY A 93 0.27 -14.77 0.98
CA GLY A 93 -0.63 -14.04 0.08
C GLY A 93 -1.27 -12.79 0.68
N TYR A 94 -1.07 -12.49 1.96
CA TYR A 94 -1.73 -11.35 2.61
C TYR A 94 -1.35 -9.99 2.02
N GLY A 95 -0.11 -9.81 1.53
CA GLY A 95 0.29 -8.58 0.84
C GLY A 95 -0.57 -8.33 -0.40
N ALA A 96 -0.78 -9.34 -1.22
CA ALA A 96 -1.65 -9.24 -2.40
C ALA A 96 -3.11 -8.96 -2.01
N ALA A 97 -3.60 -9.59 -0.95
CA ALA A 97 -4.97 -9.38 -0.48
C ALA A 97 -5.19 -7.94 0.05
N LEU A 98 -4.26 -7.43 0.86
CA LEU A 98 -4.30 -6.04 1.36
C LEU A 98 -4.31 -5.03 0.22
N GLU A 99 -3.41 -5.20 -0.74
CA GLU A 99 -3.27 -4.27 -1.86
C GLU A 99 -4.49 -4.31 -2.78
N LYS A 100 -5.03 -5.49 -3.08
CA LYS A 100 -6.29 -5.64 -3.80
C LYS A 100 -7.47 -4.97 -3.09
N SER A 101 -7.53 -5.04 -1.76
CA SER A 101 -8.56 -4.34 -0.97
C SER A 101 -8.44 -2.82 -1.10
N MET A 102 -7.21 -2.29 -1.12
CA MET A 102 -6.99 -0.86 -1.34
C MET A 102 -7.34 -0.43 -2.75
N ILE A 103 -6.98 -1.24 -3.76
CA ILE A 103 -7.36 -1.02 -5.16
C ILE A 103 -8.89 -0.95 -5.28
N ALA A 104 -9.60 -1.92 -4.71
CA ALA A 104 -11.07 -1.95 -4.76
C ALA A 104 -11.67 -0.68 -4.13
N LYS A 105 -11.19 -0.29 -2.96
CA LYS A 105 -11.62 0.94 -2.28
C LYS A 105 -11.39 2.18 -3.14
N THR A 106 -10.20 2.31 -3.72
CA THR A 106 -9.84 3.47 -4.57
C THR A 106 -10.74 3.55 -5.81
N LEU A 107 -11.04 2.41 -6.44
CA LEU A 107 -11.96 2.33 -7.57
C LEU A 107 -13.40 2.66 -7.18
N GLU A 108 -13.87 2.20 -6.02
CA GLU A 108 -15.20 2.51 -5.49
C GLU A 108 -15.35 4.03 -5.19
N GLU A 109 -14.27 4.69 -4.80
CA GLU A 109 -14.22 6.14 -4.63
C GLU A 109 -14.14 6.92 -5.97
N GLY A 110 -14.05 6.22 -7.10
CA GLY A 110 -14.01 6.82 -8.45
C GLY A 110 -12.62 7.26 -8.91
N TYR A 111 -11.57 6.84 -8.22
CA TYR A 111 -10.18 7.18 -8.56
C TYR A 111 -9.47 6.01 -9.26
N ILE A 112 -8.44 6.34 -10.02
CA ILE A 112 -7.54 5.34 -10.63
C ILE A 112 -6.45 4.98 -9.61
N PRO A 113 -6.39 3.73 -9.13
CA PRO A 113 -5.33 3.31 -8.22
C PRO A 113 -3.99 3.31 -8.93
N PHE A 114 -3.00 3.91 -8.31
CA PHE A 114 -1.62 3.92 -8.77
C PHE A 114 -0.65 3.80 -7.59
N GLY A 115 0.55 3.37 -7.87
CA GLY A 115 1.61 3.27 -6.88
C GLY A 115 2.96 3.55 -7.50
N GLN A 116 3.97 3.63 -6.66
CA GLN A 116 5.35 3.84 -7.05
C GLN A 116 6.20 2.73 -6.42
N VAL A 117 7.06 2.13 -7.20
CA VAL A 117 7.94 1.05 -6.75
C VAL A 117 9.38 1.41 -7.04
N GLU A 118 10.23 1.25 -6.04
CA GLU A 118 11.66 1.46 -6.18
C GLU A 118 12.26 0.45 -7.19
N LYS A 119 13.12 0.92 -8.08
CA LYS A 119 13.69 0.16 -9.19
C LYS A 119 14.27 -1.20 -8.80
N ASN A 120 14.87 -1.29 -7.62
CA ASN A 120 15.52 -2.50 -7.12
C ASN A 120 14.61 -3.35 -6.22
N ASN A 121 13.35 -2.93 -6.00
CA ASN A 121 12.40 -3.67 -5.20
C ASN A 121 11.66 -4.73 -6.04
N HIS A 122 12.40 -5.79 -6.41
CA HIS A 122 11.88 -6.87 -7.23
C HIS A 122 10.67 -7.58 -6.61
N ALA A 123 10.63 -7.69 -5.27
CA ALA A 123 9.51 -8.33 -4.58
C ALA A 123 8.21 -7.54 -4.77
N SER A 124 8.26 -6.21 -4.65
CA SER A 124 7.12 -5.35 -4.92
C SER A 124 6.73 -5.38 -6.39
N MET A 125 7.68 -5.34 -7.31
CA MET A 125 7.41 -5.43 -8.75
C MET A 125 6.67 -6.73 -9.12
N GLN A 126 7.11 -7.87 -8.56
CA GLN A 126 6.45 -9.15 -8.79
C GLN A 126 5.03 -9.16 -8.19
N LEU A 127 4.84 -8.55 -7.02
CA LEU A 127 3.53 -8.41 -6.41
C LEU A 127 2.59 -7.61 -7.30
N GLN A 128 3.02 -6.44 -7.79
CA GLN A 128 2.24 -5.58 -8.68
C GLN A 128 1.82 -6.32 -9.95
N LYS A 129 2.75 -7.01 -10.59
CA LYS A 129 2.45 -7.84 -11.77
C LYS A 129 1.44 -8.94 -11.46
N LYS A 130 1.59 -9.62 -10.32
CA LYS A 130 0.68 -10.69 -9.87
C LYS A 130 -0.75 -10.21 -9.65
N ILE A 131 -0.94 -9.00 -9.12
CA ILE A 131 -2.27 -8.43 -8.88
C ILE A 131 -2.87 -7.72 -10.11
N GLY A 132 -2.16 -7.70 -11.24
CA GLY A 132 -2.66 -7.19 -12.51
C GLY A 132 -2.40 -5.70 -12.74
N MET A 133 -1.48 -5.08 -12.00
CA MET A 133 -1.07 -3.70 -12.25
C MET A 133 -0.19 -3.59 -13.51
N THR A 134 -0.39 -2.53 -14.27
CA THR A 134 0.42 -2.20 -15.45
C THR A 134 1.51 -1.22 -15.06
N THR A 135 2.74 -1.50 -15.45
CA THR A 135 3.89 -0.63 -15.19
C THR A 135 4.06 0.37 -16.33
N SER A 136 4.27 1.64 -16.01
CA SER A 136 4.66 2.64 -17.00
C SER A 136 6.15 2.45 -17.37
N GLU A 137 6.52 2.85 -18.58
CA GLU A 137 7.91 2.76 -19.06
C GLU A 137 8.77 3.94 -18.56
N GLN A 138 8.15 4.99 -18.02
CA GLN A 138 8.85 6.19 -17.56
C GLN A 138 9.22 6.08 -16.08
N LEU A 139 10.42 6.50 -15.75
CA LEU A 139 10.92 6.61 -14.39
C LEU A 139 10.53 7.95 -13.78
N ILE A 140 10.23 7.95 -12.49
CA ILE A 140 10.04 9.16 -11.69
C ILE A 140 11.25 9.29 -10.76
N CYS A 141 11.83 10.47 -10.70
CA CYS A 141 12.89 10.80 -9.77
C CYS A 141 12.32 11.66 -8.63
N TRP A 142 12.46 11.19 -7.41
CA TRP A 142 12.12 11.95 -6.21
C TRP A 142 13.37 12.60 -5.63
N MET A 143 13.30 13.91 -5.41
CA MET A 143 14.35 14.68 -4.77
C MET A 143 13.81 15.38 -3.53
N TRP A 144 14.55 15.36 -2.43
CA TRP A 144 14.22 16.10 -1.22
C TRP A 144 15.49 16.65 -0.56
N LYS A 145 15.31 17.77 0.14
CA LYS A 145 16.37 18.40 0.95
C LYS A 145 16.36 17.84 2.35
#